data_06b89849e576c7b46b05d7acbcbe128b
#
_entry.id   06b89849e576c7b46b05d7acbcbe128b
#
_cell.length_a   1.000
_cell.length_b   1.000
_cell.length_c   1.000
_cell.angle_alpha   90.00
_cell.angle_beta   90.00
_cell.angle_gamma   90.00
#
_symmetry.space_group_name_H-M   'P 1'
#
loop_
_entity.id
_entity.type
_entity.pdbx_description
1 polymer ?
#
loop_
_entity_poly.entity_id
_entity_poly.type
_entity_poly.pdbx_seq_one_letter_code
_entity_poly.pdbx_strand_id
1 'polypeptide(L)'
;SLFTPAGITFSIWGVIYLMLGAHVLYQLGLFRDRPDTAADTALLNRVGLLFALSSLTNTAWIFAWHYDLIPLAAVLLVTILVLLALIVTTVRRANLTGRRRWFIGVPFSVYFGWTTVAVVANMTVLLVYWKWDGFGIADSTWAVAVILVAMGIGTLTMIRNRDVAYGLVLIWA
;
A
#
# COMPACT_ATOMS: atom_id res chain seq x y z
N SER A 1 1.23 -6.33 20.33
CA SER A 1 1.07 -7.42 19.35
C SER A 1 2.44 -7.98 18.98
N LEU A 2 2.59 -9.30 18.91
CA LEU A 2 3.83 -9.96 18.47
C LEU A 2 4.16 -9.69 16.99
N PHE A 3 3.20 -9.17 16.24
CA PHE A 3 3.32 -8.78 14.83
C PHE A 3 3.44 -7.25 14.65
N THR A 4 4.11 -6.55 15.56
CA THR A 4 4.35 -5.12 15.39
C THR A 4 5.72 -4.91 14.76
N PRO A 5 5.80 -4.29 13.56
CA PRO A 5 7.08 -3.97 12.93
C PRO A 5 7.97 -3.10 13.85
N ALA A 6 9.28 -3.25 13.73
CA ALA A 6 10.22 -2.40 14.45
C ALA A 6 10.03 -0.91 14.09
N GLY A 7 10.30 0.01 15.02
CA GLY A 7 10.08 1.44 14.79
C GLY A 7 10.77 1.98 13.53
N ILE A 8 11.98 1.50 13.23
CA ILE A 8 12.72 1.88 12.02
C ILE A 8 11.99 1.47 10.72
N THR A 9 11.19 0.40 10.75
CA THR A 9 10.42 -0.06 9.59
C THR A 9 9.44 1.01 9.11
N PHE A 10 8.91 1.83 10.04
CA PHE A 10 8.00 2.92 9.72
C PHE A 10 8.67 4.10 8.99
N SER A 11 10.00 4.15 8.91
CA SER A 11 10.72 5.16 8.11
C SER A 11 10.38 5.08 6.61
N ILE A 12 9.85 3.96 6.15
CA ILE A 12 9.35 3.78 4.78
C ILE A 12 8.27 4.80 4.42
N TRP A 13 7.53 5.32 5.39
CA TRP A 13 6.56 6.40 5.15
C TRP A 13 7.21 7.63 4.55
N GLY A 14 8.42 7.99 5.01
CA GLY A 14 9.20 9.08 4.42
C GLY A 14 9.50 8.83 2.94
N VAL A 15 9.90 7.63 2.60
CA VAL A 15 10.16 7.22 1.21
C VAL A 15 8.87 7.28 0.38
N ILE A 16 7.76 6.76 0.90
CA ILE A 16 6.46 6.78 0.23
C ILE A 16 6.02 8.23 -0.05
N TYR A 17 6.07 9.11 0.95
CA TYR A 17 5.68 10.50 0.77
C TYR A 17 6.56 11.27 -0.22
N LEU A 18 7.86 11.03 -0.22
CA LEU A 18 8.76 11.61 -1.23
C LEU A 18 8.42 11.13 -2.65
N MET A 19 8.16 9.83 -2.81
CA MET A 19 7.77 9.26 -4.11
C MET A 19 6.40 9.77 -4.58
N LEU A 20 5.41 9.86 -3.69
CA LEU A 20 4.09 10.41 -4.01
C LEU A 20 4.17 11.91 -4.32
N GLY A 21 5.00 12.66 -3.60
CA GLY A 21 5.29 14.06 -3.93
C GLY A 21 5.89 14.22 -5.34
N ALA A 22 6.85 13.38 -5.68
CA ALA A 22 7.42 13.34 -7.04
C ALA A 22 6.37 12.98 -8.10
N HIS A 23 5.45 12.05 -7.79
CA HIS A 23 4.32 11.72 -8.67
C HIS A 23 3.39 12.91 -8.88
N VAL A 24 3.05 13.67 -7.83
CA VAL A 24 2.23 14.88 -7.95
C VAL A 24 2.91 15.91 -8.85
N LEU A 25 4.22 16.16 -8.66
CA LEU A 25 4.97 17.08 -9.52
C LEU A 25 4.99 16.60 -10.99
N TYR A 26 5.07 15.30 -11.21
CA TYR A 26 4.97 14.73 -12.54
C TYR A 26 3.57 14.95 -13.16
N GLN A 27 2.49 14.80 -12.39
CA GLN A 27 1.14 15.12 -12.84
C GLN A 27 0.97 16.59 -13.23
N LEU A 28 1.64 17.50 -12.52
CA LEU A 28 1.66 18.94 -12.84
C LEU A 28 2.49 19.29 -14.09
N GLY A 29 3.11 18.29 -14.72
CA GLY A 29 3.86 18.46 -15.97
C GLY A 29 5.36 18.55 -15.81
N LEU A 30 5.90 18.51 -14.58
CA LEU A 30 7.33 18.50 -14.34
C LEU A 30 7.93 17.12 -14.68
N PHE A 31 9.21 17.12 -15.09
CA PHE A 31 9.99 15.92 -15.40
C PHE A 31 9.46 15.07 -16.57
N ARG A 32 8.55 15.59 -17.38
CA ARG A 32 8.06 14.90 -18.58
C ARG A 32 9.15 14.89 -19.65
N ASP A 33 9.29 13.77 -20.31
CA ASP A 33 10.27 13.55 -21.40
C ASP A 33 9.67 13.77 -22.79
N ARG A 34 8.34 13.79 -22.90
CA ARG A 34 7.58 14.03 -24.13
C ARG A 34 6.18 14.55 -23.82
N PRO A 35 5.50 15.18 -24.78
CA PRO A 35 4.07 15.53 -24.65
C PRO A 35 3.21 14.29 -24.36
N ASP A 36 2.15 14.47 -23.63
CA ASP A 36 1.19 13.41 -23.33
C ASP A 36 0.30 13.12 -24.55
N THR A 37 0.07 11.86 -24.81
CA THR A 37 -0.99 11.39 -25.71
C THR A 37 -2.34 11.42 -24.99
N ALA A 38 -3.43 11.26 -25.75
CA ALA A 38 -4.78 11.11 -25.14
C ALA A 38 -4.85 9.93 -24.16
N ALA A 39 -4.16 8.82 -24.47
CA ALA A 39 -4.08 7.66 -23.59
C ALA A 39 -3.30 7.97 -22.30
N ASP A 40 -2.23 8.74 -22.38
CA ASP A 40 -1.46 9.18 -21.22
C ASP A 40 -2.30 10.08 -20.30
N THR A 41 -3.02 11.02 -20.88
CA THR A 41 -3.93 11.90 -20.13
C THR A 41 -5.05 11.12 -19.45
N ALA A 42 -5.66 10.15 -20.14
CA ALA A 42 -6.68 9.30 -19.55
C ALA A 42 -6.14 8.46 -18.38
N LEU A 43 -4.91 7.91 -18.53
CA LEU A 43 -4.23 7.18 -17.46
C LEU A 43 -3.99 8.07 -16.25
N LEU A 44 -3.40 9.25 -16.45
CA LEU A 44 -3.07 10.19 -15.37
C LEU A 44 -4.32 10.67 -14.64
N ASN A 45 -5.39 10.96 -15.36
CA ASN A 45 -6.67 11.34 -14.76
C ASN A 45 -7.26 10.23 -13.89
N ARG A 46 -7.24 8.98 -14.37
CA ARG A 46 -7.74 7.83 -13.61
C ARG A 46 -6.89 7.56 -12.37
N VAL A 47 -5.57 7.56 -12.52
CA VAL A 47 -4.64 7.38 -11.40
C VAL A 47 -4.81 8.53 -10.40
N GLY A 48 -4.90 9.77 -10.87
CA GLY A 48 -5.09 10.95 -10.04
C GLY A 48 -6.37 10.90 -9.21
N LEU A 49 -7.50 10.48 -9.80
CA LEU A 49 -8.76 10.31 -9.09
C LEU A 49 -8.66 9.24 -7.99
N LEU A 50 -8.14 8.05 -8.34
CA LEU A 50 -7.97 6.96 -7.39
C LEU A 50 -6.99 7.34 -6.27
N PHE A 51 -5.94 8.07 -6.61
CA PHE A 51 -4.96 8.57 -5.63
C PHE A 51 -5.59 9.61 -4.70
N ALA A 52 -6.38 10.56 -5.21
CA ALA A 52 -7.10 11.51 -4.38
C ALA A 52 -8.05 10.81 -3.39
N LEU A 53 -8.80 9.81 -3.86
CA LEU A 53 -9.67 9.00 -3.00
C LEU A 53 -8.87 8.24 -1.94
N SER A 54 -7.73 7.63 -2.31
CA SER A 54 -6.87 6.94 -1.34
C SER A 54 -6.28 7.89 -0.31
N SER A 55 -5.93 9.12 -0.69
CA SER A 55 -5.40 10.15 0.21
C SER A 55 -6.45 10.64 1.21
N LEU A 56 -7.69 10.85 0.77
CA LEU A 56 -8.81 11.18 1.66
C LEU A 56 -9.10 10.03 2.64
N THR A 57 -9.10 8.80 2.15
CA THR A 57 -9.29 7.61 2.97
C THR A 57 -8.16 7.44 3.98
N ASN A 58 -6.91 7.72 3.59
CA ASN A 58 -5.76 7.67 4.49
C ASN A 58 -5.85 8.75 5.58
N THR A 59 -6.31 9.94 5.24
CA THR A 59 -6.56 11.00 6.22
C THR A 59 -7.62 10.54 7.24
N ALA A 60 -8.73 10.00 6.78
CA ALA A 60 -9.76 9.44 7.66
C ALA A 60 -9.22 8.28 8.52
N TRP A 61 -8.35 7.43 7.96
CA TRP A 61 -7.70 6.34 8.69
C TRP A 61 -6.82 6.87 9.84
N ILE A 62 -6.04 7.92 9.61
CA ILE A 62 -5.21 8.54 10.66
C ILE A 62 -6.09 9.03 11.82
N PHE A 63 -7.20 9.70 11.54
CA PHE A 63 -8.14 10.13 12.58
C PHE A 63 -8.79 8.94 13.30
N ALA A 64 -9.27 7.93 12.56
CA ALA A 64 -9.86 6.74 13.16
C ALA A 64 -8.87 6.01 14.09
N TRP A 65 -7.60 5.93 13.68
CA TRP A 65 -6.53 5.37 14.50
C TRP A 65 -6.23 6.23 15.74
N HIS A 66 -6.18 7.55 15.57
CA HIS A 66 -5.91 8.48 16.66
C HIS A 66 -6.99 8.47 17.77
N TYR A 67 -8.23 8.26 17.38
CA TYR A 67 -9.37 8.17 18.32
C TYR A 67 -9.72 6.73 18.73
N ASP A 68 -8.82 5.76 18.54
CA ASP A 68 -9.00 4.35 18.89
C ASP A 68 -10.25 3.69 18.29
N LEU A 69 -10.71 4.19 17.13
CA LEU A 69 -11.80 3.60 16.37
C LEU A 69 -11.29 2.42 15.55
N ILE A 70 -10.78 1.38 16.23
CA ILE A 70 -10.03 0.27 15.61
C ILE A 70 -10.83 -0.45 14.50
N PRO A 71 -12.13 -0.80 14.65
CA PRO A 71 -12.88 -1.41 13.57
C PRO A 71 -13.01 -0.50 12.33
N LEU A 72 -13.21 0.80 12.52
CA LEU A 72 -13.27 1.77 11.42
C LEU A 72 -11.90 1.91 10.74
N ALA A 73 -10.83 1.99 11.54
CA ALA A 73 -9.46 2.05 11.01
C ALA A 73 -9.15 0.82 10.13
N ALA A 74 -9.60 -0.38 10.54
CA ALA A 74 -9.42 -1.60 9.74
C ALA A 74 -10.16 -1.52 8.39
N VAL A 75 -11.42 -1.07 8.38
CA VAL A 75 -12.20 -0.90 7.14
C VAL A 75 -11.55 0.13 6.20
N LEU A 76 -11.13 1.27 6.75
CA LEU A 76 -10.47 2.32 5.96
C LEU A 76 -9.16 1.85 5.36
N LEU A 77 -8.35 1.10 6.12
CA LEU A 77 -7.07 0.58 5.61
C LEU A 77 -7.26 -0.46 4.50
N VAL A 78 -8.26 -1.33 4.62
CA VAL A 78 -8.64 -2.26 3.54
C VAL A 78 -9.12 -1.48 2.31
N THR A 79 -9.87 -0.40 2.49
CA THR A 79 -10.31 0.48 1.39
C THR A 79 -9.12 1.10 0.67
N ILE A 80 -8.11 1.60 1.40
CA ILE A 80 -6.86 2.10 0.80
C ILE A 80 -6.18 0.99 0.00
N LEU A 81 -6.07 -0.22 0.54
CA LEU A 81 -5.46 -1.36 -0.15
C LEU A 81 -6.17 -1.66 -1.48
N VAL A 82 -7.49 -1.66 -1.50
CA VAL A 82 -8.29 -1.87 -2.72
C VAL A 82 -8.05 -0.76 -3.74
N LEU A 83 -8.05 0.50 -3.32
CA LEU A 83 -7.78 1.64 -4.20
C LEU A 83 -6.37 1.56 -4.81
N LEU A 84 -5.37 1.20 -4.01
CA LEU A 84 -4.00 1.00 -4.48
C LEU A 84 -3.88 -0.19 -5.44
N ALA A 85 -4.59 -1.29 -5.18
CA ALA A 85 -4.65 -2.44 -6.10
C ALA A 85 -5.24 -2.04 -7.46
N LEU A 86 -6.27 -1.19 -7.47
CA LEU A 86 -6.84 -0.64 -8.70
C LEU A 86 -5.84 0.26 -9.45
N ILE A 87 -5.11 1.12 -8.73
CA ILE A 87 -4.05 1.96 -9.32
C ILE A 87 -2.97 1.08 -9.95
N VAL A 88 -2.39 0.16 -9.18
CA VAL A 88 -1.31 -0.73 -9.64
C VAL A 88 -1.76 -1.55 -10.85
N THR A 89 -2.97 -2.08 -10.83
CA THR A 89 -3.54 -2.84 -11.96
C THR A 89 -3.70 -1.95 -13.21
N THR A 90 -4.18 -0.72 -13.03
CA THR A 90 -4.35 0.26 -14.12
C THR A 90 -2.99 0.62 -14.73
N VAL A 91 -2.03 0.96 -13.90
CA VAL A 91 -0.65 1.33 -14.30
C VAL A 91 0.05 0.17 -15.00
N ARG A 92 -0.10 -1.06 -14.50
CA ARG A 92 0.50 -2.24 -15.10
C ARG A 92 -0.01 -2.52 -16.51
N ARG A 93 -1.31 -2.35 -16.75
CA ARG A 93 -1.92 -2.51 -18.08
C ARG A 93 -1.39 -1.49 -19.10
N ALA A 94 -0.91 -0.36 -18.64
CA ALA A 94 -0.33 0.68 -19.49
C ALA A 94 1.10 0.39 -19.96
N ASN A 95 1.75 -0.67 -19.42
CA ASN A 95 3.12 -1.09 -19.78
C ASN A 95 4.14 0.08 -19.80
N LEU A 96 4.16 0.86 -18.72
CA LEU A 96 5.00 2.06 -18.62
C LEU A 96 6.48 1.72 -18.63
N THR A 97 7.26 2.56 -19.32
CA THR A 97 8.73 2.47 -19.40
C THR A 97 9.38 3.80 -19.03
N GLY A 98 10.71 3.80 -18.84
CA GLY A 98 11.47 5.01 -18.60
C GLY A 98 10.97 5.84 -17.41
N ARG A 99 10.94 7.16 -17.58
CA ARG A 99 10.53 8.11 -16.53
C ARG A 99 9.11 7.86 -16.03
N ARG A 100 8.18 7.49 -16.91
CA ARG A 100 6.79 7.19 -16.54
C ARG A 100 6.70 6.06 -15.55
N ARG A 101 7.48 5.00 -15.71
CA ARG A 101 7.55 3.90 -14.76
C ARG A 101 8.03 4.39 -13.39
N TRP A 102 9.03 5.26 -13.34
CA TRP A 102 9.60 5.78 -12.10
C TRP A 102 8.66 6.74 -11.36
N PHE A 103 7.95 7.61 -12.08
CA PHE A 103 7.07 8.61 -11.47
C PHE A 103 5.63 8.15 -11.26
N ILE A 104 5.16 7.11 -11.97
CA ILE A 104 3.79 6.61 -11.87
C ILE A 104 3.78 5.19 -11.32
N GLY A 105 4.63 4.29 -11.80
CA GLY A 105 4.61 2.87 -11.42
C GLY A 105 5.18 2.62 -10.03
N VAL A 106 6.45 2.96 -9.84
CA VAL A 106 7.21 2.64 -8.62
C VAL A 106 6.58 3.22 -7.35
N PRO A 107 6.12 4.50 -7.29
CA PRO A 107 5.53 5.05 -6.08
C PRO A 107 4.32 4.25 -5.58
N PHE A 108 3.43 3.86 -6.46
CA PHE A 108 2.24 3.10 -6.08
C PHE A 108 2.53 1.64 -5.77
N SER A 109 3.54 1.03 -6.41
CA SER A 109 4.01 -0.31 -6.06
C SER A 109 4.58 -0.35 -4.65
N VAL A 110 5.41 0.62 -4.27
CA VAL A 110 5.97 0.74 -2.91
C VAL A 110 4.86 0.99 -1.90
N TYR A 111 3.95 1.92 -2.18
CA TYR A 111 2.84 2.23 -1.29
C TYR A 111 1.89 1.03 -1.13
N PHE A 112 1.59 0.31 -2.22
CA PHE A 112 0.77 -0.90 -2.19
C PHE A 112 1.42 -2.00 -1.35
N GLY A 113 2.73 -2.23 -1.51
CA GLY A 113 3.49 -3.20 -0.72
C GLY A 113 3.41 -2.90 0.77
N TRP A 114 3.67 -1.65 1.16
CA TRP A 114 3.57 -1.21 2.55
C TRP A 114 2.16 -1.34 3.12
N THR A 115 1.15 -0.95 2.36
CA THR A 115 -0.25 -1.06 2.81
C THR A 115 -0.68 -2.51 2.97
N THR A 116 -0.16 -3.44 2.16
CA THR A 116 -0.39 -4.88 2.34
C THR A 116 0.07 -5.34 3.72
N VAL A 117 1.29 -4.98 4.12
CA VAL A 117 1.83 -5.28 5.46
C VAL A 117 1.01 -4.60 6.55
N ALA A 118 0.68 -3.32 6.36
CA ALA A 118 -0.08 -2.54 7.31
C ALA A 118 -1.49 -3.12 7.56
N VAL A 119 -2.16 -3.64 6.52
CA VAL A 119 -3.45 -4.34 6.67
C VAL A 119 -3.30 -5.57 7.54
N VAL A 120 -2.29 -6.40 7.31
CA VAL A 120 -2.04 -7.60 8.12
C VAL A 120 -1.82 -7.22 9.59
N ALA A 121 -0.96 -6.22 9.85
CA ALA A 121 -0.72 -5.74 11.21
C ALA A 121 -1.98 -5.17 11.87
N ASN A 122 -2.78 -4.40 11.11
CA ASN A 122 -4.03 -3.82 11.62
C ASN A 122 -5.08 -4.88 11.95
N MET A 123 -5.17 -5.97 11.15
CA MET A 123 -6.06 -7.08 11.45
C MET A 123 -5.68 -7.79 12.76
N THR A 124 -4.38 -7.94 13.07
CA THR A 124 -3.97 -8.50 14.36
C THR A 124 -4.35 -7.59 15.52
N VAL A 125 -4.26 -6.27 15.36
CA VAL A 125 -4.73 -5.30 16.37
C VAL A 125 -6.25 -5.40 16.57
N LEU A 126 -7.01 -5.53 15.48
CA LEU A 126 -8.47 -5.68 15.52
C LEU A 126 -8.89 -6.95 16.30
N LEU A 127 -8.21 -8.07 16.06
CA LEU A 127 -8.49 -9.32 16.79
C LEU A 127 -8.20 -9.17 18.28
N VAL A 128 -7.10 -8.51 18.65
CA VAL A 128 -6.79 -8.19 20.05
C VAL A 128 -7.84 -7.27 20.65
N TYR A 129 -8.27 -6.25 19.91
CA TYR A 129 -9.33 -5.33 20.34
C TYR A 129 -10.65 -6.07 20.66
N TRP A 130 -11.02 -7.07 19.86
CA TRP A 130 -12.19 -7.91 20.10
C TRP A 130 -11.98 -9.00 21.15
N LYS A 131 -10.80 -9.04 21.79
CA LYS A 131 -10.44 -10.05 22.79
C LYS A 131 -10.62 -11.48 22.26
N TRP A 132 -10.29 -11.68 20.98
CA TRP A 132 -10.37 -13.00 20.38
C TRP A 132 -9.37 -13.94 21.04
N ASP A 133 -9.86 -15.11 21.52
CA ASP A 133 -9.09 -16.09 22.29
C ASP A 133 -8.17 -16.98 21.46
N GLY A 134 -8.13 -16.76 20.12
CA GLY A 134 -7.29 -17.54 19.21
C GLY A 134 -7.63 -19.03 19.17
N PHE A 135 -8.85 -19.42 19.55
CA PHE A 135 -9.27 -20.84 19.73
C PHE A 135 -8.37 -21.60 20.73
N GLY A 136 -7.81 -20.92 21.73
CA GLY A 136 -6.88 -21.51 22.71
C GLY A 136 -5.47 -21.82 22.18
N ILE A 137 -5.15 -21.37 20.95
CA ILE A 137 -3.81 -21.51 20.36
C ILE A 137 -2.92 -20.36 20.83
N ALA A 138 -1.66 -20.65 21.14
CA ALA A 138 -0.73 -19.63 21.60
C ALA A 138 -0.52 -18.48 20.59
N ASP A 139 -0.43 -17.25 21.09
CA ASP A 139 -0.24 -16.03 20.28
C ASP A 139 0.98 -16.12 19.36
N SER A 140 2.07 -16.77 19.80
CA SER A 140 3.24 -17.01 18.99
C SER A 140 2.98 -17.88 17.77
N THR A 141 2.14 -18.91 17.90
CA THR A 141 1.74 -19.79 16.80
C THR A 141 0.91 -19.01 15.77
N TRP A 142 -0.03 -18.18 16.26
CA TRP A 142 -0.80 -17.29 15.39
C TRP A 142 0.08 -16.26 14.68
N ALA A 143 1.07 -15.67 15.37
CA ALA A 143 1.99 -14.74 14.74
C ALA A 143 2.77 -15.41 13.59
N VAL A 144 3.29 -16.62 13.80
CA VAL A 144 3.96 -17.39 12.74
C VAL A 144 3.02 -17.71 11.58
N ALA A 145 1.80 -18.17 11.87
CA ALA A 145 0.81 -18.49 10.84
C ALA A 145 0.46 -17.25 9.99
N VAL A 146 0.22 -16.10 10.62
CA VAL A 146 -0.08 -14.84 9.93
C VAL A 146 1.09 -14.38 9.06
N ILE A 147 2.33 -14.48 9.56
CA ILE A 147 3.53 -14.15 8.78
C ILE A 147 3.64 -15.06 7.55
N LEU A 148 3.46 -16.37 7.70
CA LEU A 148 3.54 -17.32 6.58
C LEU A 148 2.47 -17.05 5.52
N VAL A 149 1.23 -16.79 5.95
CA VAL A 149 0.13 -16.42 5.05
C VAL A 149 0.42 -15.09 4.33
N ALA A 150 0.87 -14.07 5.06
CA ALA A 150 1.25 -12.78 4.49
C ALA A 150 2.39 -12.91 3.48
N MET A 151 3.43 -13.69 3.80
CA MET A 151 4.53 -14.00 2.88
C MET A 151 4.03 -14.73 1.63
N GLY A 152 3.15 -15.70 1.77
CA GLY A 152 2.56 -16.45 0.65
C GLY A 152 1.77 -15.53 -0.28
N ILE A 153 0.86 -14.73 0.24
CA ILE A 153 0.07 -13.76 -0.52
C ILE A 153 0.98 -12.72 -1.17
N GLY A 154 1.92 -12.17 -0.42
CA GLY A 154 2.86 -11.17 -0.90
C GLY A 154 3.73 -11.70 -2.06
N THR A 155 4.31 -12.88 -1.89
CA THR A 155 5.13 -13.53 -2.93
C THR A 155 4.31 -13.83 -4.18
N LEU A 156 3.09 -14.36 -4.03
CA LEU A 156 2.19 -14.63 -5.16
C LEU A 156 1.83 -13.32 -5.89
N THR A 157 1.55 -12.26 -5.16
CA THR A 157 1.25 -10.93 -5.72
C THR A 157 2.46 -10.37 -6.48
N MET A 158 3.66 -10.47 -5.91
CA MET A 158 4.91 -10.04 -6.53
C MET A 158 5.16 -10.79 -7.86
N ILE A 159 5.07 -12.12 -7.84
CA ILE A 159 5.31 -12.96 -9.02
C ILE A 159 4.26 -12.69 -10.10
N ARG A 160 2.97 -12.69 -9.72
CA ARG A 160 1.86 -12.44 -10.65
C ARG A 160 1.95 -11.05 -11.30
N ASN A 161 2.37 -10.06 -10.54
CA ASN A 161 2.48 -8.69 -11.00
C ASN A 161 3.86 -8.37 -11.61
N ARG A 162 4.86 -9.24 -11.44
CA ARG A 162 6.27 -8.99 -11.81
C ARG A 162 6.76 -7.66 -11.21
N ASP A 163 6.39 -7.39 -9.97
CA ASP A 163 6.60 -6.12 -9.29
C ASP A 163 7.69 -6.25 -8.23
N VAL A 164 8.92 -5.93 -8.65
CA VAL A 164 10.10 -6.00 -7.77
C VAL A 164 10.02 -4.93 -6.67
N ALA A 165 9.50 -3.73 -6.97
CA ALA A 165 9.38 -2.66 -5.99
C ALA A 165 8.45 -3.06 -4.83
N TYR A 166 7.32 -3.67 -5.14
CA TYR A 166 6.41 -4.27 -4.17
C TYR A 166 7.13 -5.34 -3.32
N GLY A 167 7.87 -6.25 -3.96
CA GLY A 167 8.59 -7.32 -3.27
C GLY A 167 9.66 -6.81 -2.31
N LEU A 168 10.42 -5.77 -2.70
CA LEU A 168 11.43 -5.15 -1.83
C LEU A 168 10.84 -4.57 -0.55
N VAL A 169 9.61 -4.01 -0.62
CA VAL A 169 8.92 -3.51 0.57
C VAL A 169 8.56 -4.64 1.53
N LEU A 170 8.13 -5.79 1.01
CA LEU A 170 7.82 -6.96 1.86
C LEU A 170 9.07 -7.49 2.58
N ILE A 171 10.24 -7.39 1.93
CA ILE A 171 11.52 -7.78 2.55
C ILE A 171 11.93 -6.76 3.62
N TRP A 172 11.64 -5.48 3.41
CA TRP A 172 11.93 -4.42 4.37
C TRP A 172 11.07 -4.53 5.64
N ALA A 173 9.81 -4.89 5.50
CA ALA A 173 8.84 -4.96 6.58
C ALA A 173 9.05 -6.16 7.51
#